data_5fc82853ec39d70c9ae42622be3ebd5b
#
_entry.id   5fc82853ec39d70c9ae42622be3ebd5b
#
_cell.length_a   1.000
_cell.length_b   1.000
_cell.length_c   1.000
_cell.angle_alpha   90.00
_cell.angle_beta   90.00
_cell.angle_gamma   90.00
#
_symmetry.space_group_name_H-M   'P 1'
#
loop_
_entity.id
_entity.type
_entity.pdbx_description
1 polymer ?
#
loop_
_entity_poly.entity_id
_entity_poly.type
_entity_poly.pdbx_seq_one_letter_code
_entity_poly.pdbx_strand_id
1 'polypeptide(L)'
;TVTLPPAALPLSGTLAGGRLTIEGQAAYSGGRLTSYDVRPTGRGLALRYPEGVRSLLDAQLRLFGDAEKQWITGTVDVRQALYTKRYDVASELLGARRALPLPDSTALEEGPQLDLRVRAPGTVRIDNNLATLAASADLAIQGTTRAPVVTGRAEIERGRLYFQGRTYVIQRGALDFVNPRRLDPLFD
;
A
#
# COMPACT_ATOMS: atom_id res chain seq x y z
N THR A 1 -1.92 -21.96 30.66
CA THR A 1 -2.17 -21.49 29.29
C THR A 1 -3.67 -21.43 29.12
N VAL A 2 -4.25 -20.25 29.01
CA VAL A 2 -5.67 -20.09 28.69
C VAL A 2 -5.72 -19.87 27.18
N THR A 3 -6.10 -20.89 26.44
CA THR A 3 -6.45 -20.77 25.03
C THR A 3 -7.91 -20.36 24.99
N LEU A 4 -8.19 -19.15 24.55
CA LEU A 4 -9.56 -18.80 24.20
C LEU A 4 -9.96 -19.68 23.01
N PRO A 5 -11.11 -20.36 23.06
CA PRO A 5 -11.59 -21.10 21.91
C PRO A 5 -11.67 -20.13 20.70
N PRO A 6 -11.39 -20.60 19.48
CA PRO A 6 -11.60 -19.78 18.31
C PRO A 6 -13.02 -19.22 18.38
N ALA A 7 -13.17 -17.93 18.22
CA ALA A 7 -14.50 -17.32 18.22
C ALA A 7 -15.34 -18.10 17.19
N ALA A 8 -16.40 -18.73 17.64
CA ALA A 8 -17.21 -19.64 16.84
C ALA A 8 -17.88 -18.95 15.63
N LEU A 9 -17.80 -17.60 15.56
CA LEU A 9 -18.34 -16.77 14.48
C LEU A 9 -17.34 -15.67 14.15
N PRO A 10 -17.09 -15.40 12.87
CA PRO A 10 -16.25 -14.28 12.45
C PRO A 10 -16.89 -12.96 12.90
N LEU A 11 -16.06 -12.06 13.43
CA LEU A 11 -16.51 -10.69 13.68
C LEU A 11 -16.72 -10.01 12.33
N SER A 12 -17.91 -9.49 12.09
CA SER A 12 -18.22 -8.75 10.87
C SER A 12 -18.72 -7.35 11.19
N GLY A 13 -18.34 -6.39 10.34
CA GLY A 13 -18.72 -5.01 10.49
C GLY A 13 -18.52 -4.22 9.20
N THR A 14 -18.72 -2.91 9.27
CA THR A 14 -18.42 -1.99 8.18
C THR A 14 -17.18 -1.17 8.51
N LEU A 15 -16.28 -1.06 7.56
CA LEU A 15 -15.10 -0.20 7.64
C LEU A 15 -14.98 0.58 6.35
N ALA A 16 -14.82 1.91 6.46
CA ALA A 16 -14.65 2.79 5.29
C ALA A 16 -15.72 2.54 4.19
N GLY A 17 -16.97 2.30 4.59
CA GLY A 17 -18.10 2.03 3.68
C GLY A 17 -18.15 0.61 3.10
N GLY A 18 -17.11 -0.21 3.32
CA GLY A 18 -17.05 -1.60 2.89
C GLY A 18 -17.38 -2.58 4.00
N ARG A 19 -17.44 -3.86 3.65
CA ARG A 19 -17.63 -4.96 4.61
C ARG A 19 -16.27 -5.48 5.07
N LEU A 20 -16.09 -5.59 6.39
CA LEU A 20 -14.93 -6.22 7.01
C LEU A 20 -15.38 -7.46 7.77
N THR A 21 -14.70 -8.57 7.57
CA THR A 21 -14.83 -9.81 8.34
C THR A 21 -13.48 -10.13 8.96
N ILE A 22 -13.45 -10.44 10.24
CA ILE A 22 -12.23 -10.78 10.96
C ILE A 22 -12.42 -12.16 11.61
N GLU A 23 -11.53 -13.06 11.29
CA GLU A 23 -11.43 -14.40 11.90
C GLU A 23 -10.05 -14.54 12.53
N GLY A 24 -9.93 -15.30 13.59
CA GLY A 24 -8.60 -15.54 14.16
C GLY A 24 -8.62 -16.05 15.58
N GLN A 25 -7.42 -16.19 16.13
CA GLN A 25 -7.19 -16.70 17.47
C GLN A 25 -6.05 -15.91 18.12
N ALA A 26 -6.07 -15.88 19.43
CA ALA A 26 -5.01 -15.26 20.23
C ALA A 26 -4.77 -16.12 21.49
N ALA A 27 -3.51 -16.31 21.82
CA ALA A 27 -3.10 -17.03 23.01
C ALA A 27 -2.59 -16.05 24.07
N TYR A 28 -2.96 -16.31 25.31
CA TYR A 28 -2.57 -15.50 26.46
C TYR A 28 -1.93 -16.40 27.53
N SER A 29 -0.89 -15.90 28.18
CA SER A 29 -0.27 -16.52 29.34
C SER A 29 0.10 -15.44 30.36
N GLY A 30 -0.31 -15.62 31.62
CA GLY A 30 -0.04 -14.63 32.67
C GLY A 30 -0.61 -13.23 32.39
N GLY A 31 -1.75 -13.12 31.66
CA GLY A 31 -2.36 -11.84 31.30
C GLY A 31 -1.66 -11.11 30.13
N ARG A 32 -0.66 -11.72 29.49
CA ARG A 32 0.06 -11.17 28.34
C ARG A 32 -0.29 -11.95 27.07
N LEU A 33 -0.45 -11.23 25.95
CA LEU A 33 -0.59 -11.83 24.63
C LEU A 33 0.71 -12.53 24.26
N THR A 34 0.66 -13.84 24.00
CA THR A 34 1.81 -14.65 23.62
C THR A 34 1.90 -14.91 22.12
N SER A 35 0.77 -15.06 21.46
CA SER A 35 0.72 -15.18 20.00
C SER A 35 -0.67 -14.83 19.48
N TYR A 36 -0.76 -14.48 18.20
CA TYR A 36 -2.02 -14.26 17.51
C TYR A 36 -1.91 -14.67 16.04
N ASP A 37 -3.03 -15.04 15.46
CA ASP A 37 -3.24 -15.28 14.02
C ASP A 37 -4.63 -14.77 13.67
N VAL A 38 -4.69 -13.62 13.00
CA VAL A 38 -5.93 -12.90 12.65
C VAL A 38 -5.99 -12.72 11.16
N ARG A 39 -7.15 -13.00 10.56
CA ARG A 39 -7.39 -12.94 9.12
C ARG A 39 -8.53 -11.97 8.79
N PRO A 40 -8.21 -10.68 8.65
CA PRO A 40 -9.18 -9.72 8.15
C PRO A 40 -9.38 -9.88 6.65
N THR A 41 -10.65 -9.94 6.25
CA THR A 41 -11.08 -9.90 4.84
C THR A 41 -11.97 -8.70 4.65
N GLY A 42 -11.54 -7.77 3.81
CA GLY A 42 -12.26 -6.56 3.47
C GLY A 42 -12.78 -6.59 2.03
N ARG A 43 -14.00 -6.11 1.80
CA ARG A 43 -14.59 -5.96 0.46
C ARG A 43 -15.19 -4.58 0.30
N GLY A 44 -14.84 -3.92 -0.81
CA GLY A 44 -15.34 -2.60 -1.13
C GLY A 44 -14.89 -1.53 -0.14
N LEU A 45 -13.66 -1.62 0.38
CA LEU A 45 -13.10 -0.65 1.32
C LEU A 45 -12.75 0.64 0.58
N ALA A 46 -13.37 1.75 0.95
CA ALA A 46 -13.07 3.07 0.38
C ALA A 46 -12.04 3.78 1.24
N LEU A 47 -10.80 3.88 0.75
CA LEU A 47 -9.72 4.56 1.47
C LEU A 47 -9.40 5.93 0.85
N ARG A 48 -9.02 6.87 1.71
CA ARG A 48 -8.56 8.21 1.33
C ARG A 48 -7.17 8.48 1.91
N TYR A 49 -6.24 7.63 1.52
CA TYR A 49 -4.85 7.69 1.96
C TYR A 49 -3.93 7.12 0.87
N PRO A 50 -2.75 7.72 0.65
CA PRO A 50 -2.28 9.00 1.17
C PRO A 50 -3.06 10.21 0.63
N GLU A 51 -2.63 11.42 1.01
CA GLU A 51 -3.29 12.66 0.56
C GLU A 51 -3.40 12.76 -0.96
N GLY A 52 -4.59 13.09 -1.44
CA GLY A 52 -4.89 13.15 -2.88
C GLY A 52 -5.27 11.81 -3.50
N VAL A 53 -5.15 10.69 -2.78
CA VAL A 53 -5.56 9.36 -3.23
C VAL A 53 -6.95 9.02 -2.71
N ARG A 54 -7.81 8.57 -3.61
CA ARG A 54 -9.08 7.90 -3.29
C ARG A 54 -9.05 6.53 -3.91
N SER A 55 -9.24 5.49 -3.12
CA SER A 55 -9.25 4.13 -3.62
C SER A 55 -10.43 3.32 -3.12
N LEU A 56 -10.87 2.38 -3.93
CA LEU A 56 -11.80 1.31 -3.59
C LEU A 56 -11.06 0.01 -3.77
N LEU A 57 -10.98 -0.81 -2.72
CA LEU A 57 -10.18 -2.02 -2.75
C LEU A 57 -10.84 -3.18 -1.99
N ASP A 58 -10.41 -4.37 -2.34
CA ASP A 58 -10.62 -5.58 -1.57
C ASP A 58 -9.28 -6.01 -0.96
N ALA A 59 -9.32 -6.58 0.23
CA ALA A 59 -8.12 -7.03 0.91
C ALA A 59 -8.37 -8.38 1.59
N GLN A 60 -7.41 -9.28 1.47
CA GLN A 60 -7.35 -10.54 2.21
C GLN A 60 -6.00 -10.58 2.91
N LEU A 61 -6.00 -10.32 4.19
CA LEU A 61 -4.77 -10.20 4.96
C LEU A 61 -4.71 -11.27 6.04
N ARG A 62 -3.49 -11.54 6.49
CA ARG A 62 -3.20 -12.33 7.67
C ARG A 62 -2.20 -11.58 8.52
N LEU A 63 -2.57 -11.33 9.76
CA LEU A 63 -1.74 -10.72 10.78
C LEU A 63 -1.41 -11.79 11.81
N PHE A 64 -0.15 -12.13 11.98
CA PHE A 64 0.25 -13.16 12.91
C PHE A 64 1.61 -12.86 13.54
N GLY A 65 1.86 -13.46 14.68
CA GLY A 65 3.11 -13.29 15.39
C GLY A 65 2.94 -13.33 16.90
N ASP A 66 3.93 -12.79 17.58
CA ASP A 66 4.02 -12.66 19.01
C ASP A 66 4.44 -11.21 19.41
N ALA A 67 4.92 -11.03 20.65
CA ALA A 67 5.35 -9.73 21.13
C ALA A 67 6.66 -9.24 20.46
N GLU A 68 7.48 -10.14 19.93
CA GLU A 68 8.80 -9.82 19.35
C GLU A 68 8.74 -9.72 17.83
N LYS A 69 8.01 -10.64 17.17
CA LYS A 69 7.95 -10.72 15.71
C LYS A 69 6.51 -10.75 15.23
N GLN A 70 6.18 -9.80 14.37
CA GLN A 70 4.86 -9.61 13.81
C GLN A 70 4.94 -9.61 12.28
N TRP A 71 3.95 -10.22 11.65
CA TRP A 71 3.85 -10.33 10.21
C TRP A 71 2.50 -9.84 9.71
N ILE A 72 2.53 -9.14 8.60
CA ILE A 72 1.34 -8.76 7.83
C ILE A 72 1.53 -9.27 6.41
N THR A 73 0.76 -10.28 6.05
CA THR A 73 0.84 -10.90 4.72
C THR A 73 -0.51 -10.87 4.02
N GLY A 74 -0.52 -11.04 2.70
CA GLY A 74 -1.76 -11.19 1.96
C GLY A 74 -1.83 -10.44 0.64
N THR A 75 -3.05 -10.24 0.16
CA THR A 75 -3.33 -9.62 -1.14
C THR A 75 -4.26 -8.42 -0.99
N VAL A 76 -4.03 -7.42 -1.83
CA VAL A 76 -4.85 -6.22 -1.97
C VAL A 76 -5.19 -6.06 -3.45
N ASP A 77 -6.46 -6.16 -3.79
CA ASP A 77 -6.97 -5.95 -5.13
C ASP A 77 -7.61 -4.56 -5.23
N VAL A 78 -6.97 -3.68 -5.97
CA VAL A 78 -7.43 -2.30 -6.16
C VAL A 78 -8.46 -2.27 -7.29
N ARG A 79 -9.74 -2.11 -6.92
CA ARG A 79 -10.84 -2.01 -7.88
C ARG A 79 -10.86 -0.65 -8.58
N GLN A 80 -10.46 0.39 -7.87
CA GLN A 80 -10.36 1.74 -8.37
C GLN A 80 -9.38 2.53 -7.53
N ALA A 81 -8.52 3.30 -8.17
CA ALA A 81 -7.70 4.32 -7.52
C ALA A 81 -7.69 5.60 -8.36
N LEU A 82 -7.86 6.72 -7.70
CA LEU A 82 -7.81 8.05 -8.31
C LEU A 82 -6.85 8.92 -7.51
N TYR A 83 -5.84 9.46 -8.19
CA TYR A 83 -4.88 10.39 -7.61
C TYR A 83 -5.07 11.78 -8.20
N THR A 84 -5.45 12.74 -7.36
CA THR A 84 -5.83 14.10 -7.77
C THR A 84 -5.00 15.21 -7.13
N LYS A 85 -3.95 14.86 -6.37
CA LYS A 85 -3.11 15.89 -5.73
C LYS A 85 -2.47 16.77 -6.79
N ARG A 86 -2.66 18.07 -6.65
CA ARG A 86 -2.00 19.07 -7.48
C ARG A 86 -0.60 19.35 -6.97
N TYR A 87 0.32 19.51 -7.87
CA TYR A 87 1.71 19.87 -7.57
C TYR A 87 1.95 21.34 -7.86
N ASP A 88 2.53 22.04 -6.92
CA ASP A 88 3.12 23.35 -7.16
C ASP A 88 4.62 23.16 -7.46
N VAL A 89 4.92 23.09 -8.75
CA VAL A 89 6.28 22.85 -9.24
C VAL A 89 7.26 23.89 -8.73
N ALA A 90 6.81 25.13 -8.51
CA ALA A 90 7.67 26.21 -8.01
C ALA A 90 8.06 26.01 -6.54
N SER A 91 7.11 25.59 -5.70
CA SER A 91 7.37 25.36 -4.27
C SER A 91 8.16 24.06 -4.04
N GLU A 92 7.98 23.02 -4.87
CA GLU A 92 8.73 21.77 -4.75
C GLU A 92 10.18 21.91 -5.21
N LEU A 93 10.47 22.64 -6.27
CA LEU A 93 11.85 22.94 -6.69
C LEU A 93 12.63 23.73 -5.64
N LEU A 94 11.95 24.60 -4.89
CA LEU A 94 12.54 25.33 -3.78
C LEU A 94 12.63 24.48 -2.50
N GLY A 95 11.74 23.50 -2.34
CA GLY A 95 11.68 22.55 -1.21
C GLY A 95 12.59 21.32 -1.35
N ALA A 96 12.97 20.94 -2.57
CA ALA A 96 13.79 19.76 -2.87
C ALA A 96 15.23 19.80 -2.29
N ARG A 97 15.64 20.91 -1.69
CA ARG A 97 16.88 21.01 -0.90
C ARG A 97 16.77 20.42 0.51
N ARG A 98 15.59 20.02 0.95
CA ARG A 98 15.47 19.26 2.20
C ARG A 98 15.78 17.81 1.88
N ALA A 99 17.03 17.41 2.12
CA ALA A 99 17.43 16.02 2.09
C ALA A 99 16.43 15.19 2.91
N LEU A 100 15.82 14.20 2.26
CA LEU A 100 15.08 13.19 2.99
C LEU A 100 16.05 12.61 4.02
N PRO A 101 15.68 12.56 5.31
CA PRO A 101 16.52 11.93 6.30
C PRO A 101 16.76 10.50 5.84
N LEU A 102 18.04 10.12 5.73
CA LEU A 102 18.42 8.73 5.51
C LEU A 102 17.80 7.94 6.67
N PRO A 103 17.01 6.90 6.42
CA PRO A 103 16.51 6.07 7.50
C PRO A 103 17.70 5.51 8.26
N ASP A 104 17.75 5.75 9.58
CA ASP A 104 18.71 5.12 10.46
C ASP A 104 18.65 3.61 10.24
N SER A 105 19.80 2.97 10.07
CA SER A 105 19.89 1.54 9.77
C SER A 105 19.19 0.67 10.83
N THR A 106 19.07 1.17 12.04
CA THR A 106 18.34 0.53 13.16
C THR A 106 16.82 0.60 13.00
N ALA A 107 16.28 1.58 12.28
CA ALA A 107 14.84 1.70 12.01
C ALA A 107 14.32 0.63 11.03
N LEU A 108 15.21 -0.03 10.28
CA LEU A 108 14.87 -1.08 9.32
C LEU A 108 14.40 -2.38 10.01
N GLU A 109 14.77 -2.59 11.26
CA GLU A 109 14.46 -3.82 12.00
C GLU A 109 13.21 -3.72 12.88
N GLU A 110 12.71 -2.51 13.13
CA GLU A 110 11.57 -2.28 14.01
C GLU A 110 10.24 -2.22 13.25
N GLY A 111 9.26 -2.99 13.74
CA GLY A 111 7.88 -3.03 13.26
C GLY A 111 7.49 -4.34 12.58
N PRO A 112 6.20 -4.53 12.33
CA PRO A 112 5.68 -5.71 11.64
C PRO A 112 6.33 -5.89 10.26
N GLN A 113 6.71 -7.13 9.96
CA GLN A 113 7.21 -7.54 8.65
C GLN A 113 6.06 -7.57 7.64
N LEU A 114 6.33 -7.12 6.43
CA LEU A 114 5.37 -7.06 5.33
C LEU A 114 5.69 -8.10 4.27
N ASP A 115 4.67 -8.78 3.78
CA ASP A 115 4.69 -9.57 2.54
C ASP A 115 3.31 -9.47 1.88
N LEU A 116 3.11 -8.38 1.15
CA LEU A 116 1.84 -8.03 0.53
C LEU A 116 1.96 -8.02 -0.99
N ARG A 117 0.95 -8.52 -1.67
CA ARG A 117 0.78 -8.36 -3.11
C ARG A 117 -0.36 -7.39 -3.40
N VAL A 118 -0.07 -6.37 -4.21
CA VAL A 118 -1.03 -5.35 -4.63
C VAL A 118 -1.26 -5.45 -6.12
N ARG A 119 -2.51 -5.62 -6.53
CA ARG A 119 -2.92 -5.71 -7.93
C ARG A 119 -3.89 -4.61 -8.28
N ALA A 120 -3.68 -3.96 -9.39
CA ALA A 120 -4.51 -2.88 -9.91
C ALA A 120 -4.63 -3.01 -11.44
N PRO A 121 -5.46 -3.91 -11.98
CA PRO A 121 -5.54 -4.18 -13.43
C PRO A 121 -6.30 -3.05 -14.15
N GLY A 122 -5.59 -2.05 -14.70
CA GLY A 122 -6.18 -0.91 -15.42
C GLY A 122 -7.09 0.00 -14.60
N THR A 123 -6.98 -0.07 -13.29
CA THR A 123 -7.91 0.58 -12.35
C THR A 123 -7.34 1.82 -11.69
N VAL A 124 -6.08 2.17 -11.98
CA VAL A 124 -5.42 3.37 -11.47
C VAL A 124 -5.60 4.52 -12.42
N ARG A 125 -6.04 5.65 -11.91
CA ARG A 125 -6.15 6.91 -12.64
C ARG A 125 -5.40 8.00 -11.91
N ILE A 126 -4.63 8.76 -12.66
CA ILE A 126 -4.00 10.00 -12.20
C ILE A 126 -4.67 11.13 -12.97
N ASP A 127 -5.19 12.11 -12.25
CA ASP A 127 -5.85 13.28 -12.84
C ASP A 127 -5.50 14.51 -12.02
N ASN A 128 -4.41 15.17 -12.42
CA ASN A 128 -3.90 16.36 -11.76
C ASN A 128 -3.38 17.39 -12.78
N ASN A 129 -2.73 18.43 -12.29
CA ASN A 129 -2.19 19.48 -13.16
C ASN A 129 -0.94 19.08 -13.96
N LEU A 130 -0.32 17.94 -13.67
CA LEU A 130 0.85 17.43 -14.39
C LEU A 130 0.49 16.30 -15.35
N ALA A 131 -0.56 15.54 -15.07
CA ALA A 131 -0.88 14.36 -15.85
C ALA A 131 -2.34 13.94 -15.76
N THR A 132 -2.85 13.38 -16.86
CA THR A 132 -4.07 12.59 -16.90
C THR A 132 -3.69 11.23 -17.47
N LEU A 133 -3.58 10.20 -16.62
CA LEU A 133 -3.06 8.87 -16.97
C LEU A 133 -4.02 7.77 -16.52
N ALA A 134 -4.04 6.68 -17.30
CA ALA A 134 -4.59 5.39 -16.88
C ALA A 134 -3.46 4.37 -16.77
N ALA A 135 -3.44 3.62 -15.69
CA ALA A 135 -2.36 2.67 -15.40
C ALA A 135 -2.88 1.38 -14.75
N SER A 136 -2.09 0.34 -14.91
CA SER A 136 -2.17 -0.92 -14.16
C SER A 136 -0.94 -1.08 -13.28
N ALA A 137 -1.04 -1.93 -12.24
CA ALA A 137 0.09 -2.25 -11.39
C ALA A 137 -0.02 -3.67 -10.83
N ASP A 138 1.11 -4.36 -10.73
CA ASP A 138 1.30 -5.60 -9.97
C ASP A 138 2.58 -5.43 -9.14
N LEU A 139 2.39 -5.21 -7.84
CA LEU A 139 3.46 -4.81 -6.93
C LEU A 139 3.52 -5.79 -5.75
N ALA A 140 4.73 -6.05 -5.29
CA ALA A 140 4.98 -6.69 -4.00
C ALA A 140 5.53 -5.65 -3.01
N ILE A 141 5.00 -5.66 -1.80
CA ILE A 141 5.44 -4.80 -0.70
C ILE A 141 6.01 -5.70 0.39
N GLN A 142 7.30 -5.56 0.65
CA GLN A 142 8.07 -6.34 1.61
C GLN A 142 8.79 -5.43 2.60
N GLY A 143 9.61 -5.98 3.48
CA GLY A 143 10.31 -5.22 4.51
C GLY A 143 9.48 -5.01 5.77
N THR A 144 9.57 -3.85 6.40
CA THR A 144 8.81 -3.52 7.62
C THR A 144 7.81 -2.39 7.36
N THR A 145 6.86 -2.22 8.27
CA THR A 145 5.91 -1.10 8.20
C THR A 145 6.59 0.27 8.28
N ARG A 146 7.80 0.35 8.84
CA ARG A 146 8.61 1.58 8.93
C ARG A 146 9.51 1.79 7.72
N ALA A 147 9.95 0.69 7.09
CA ALA A 147 10.81 0.71 5.91
C ALA A 147 10.24 -0.26 4.85
N PRO A 148 9.11 0.07 4.22
CA PRO A 148 8.53 -0.77 3.18
C PRO A 148 9.38 -0.73 1.92
N VAL A 149 9.55 -1.89 1.32
CA VAL A 149 10.23 -2.10 0.04
C VAL A 149 9.19 -2.47 -0.99
N VAL A 150 9.10 -1.70 -2.07
CA VAL A 150 8.18 -1.96 -3.18
C VAL A 150 8.97 -2.52 -4.35
N THR A 151 8.51 -3.63 -4.89
CA THR A 151 9.03 -4.23 -6.12
C THR A 151 7.89 -4.58 -7.06
N GLY A 152 8.18 -4.77 -8.36
CA GLY A 152 7.17 -5.10 -9.35
C GLY A 152 7.09 -4.08 -10.47
N ARG A 153 5.97 -4.08 -11.19
CA ARG A 153 5.79 -3.25 -12.37
C ARG A 153 4.47 -2.47 -12.32
N ALA A 154 4.52 -1.22 -12.76
CA ALA A 154 3.36 -0.45 -13.12
C ALA A 154 3.42 -0.08 -14.61
N GLU A 155 2.32 -0.18 -15.32
CA GLU A 155 2.24 0.11 -16.75
C GLU A 155 1.26 1.27 -16.98
N ILE A 156 1.72 2.27 -17.72
CA ILE A 156 0.88 3.35 -18.21
C ILE A 156 0.27 2.87 -19.52
N GLU A 157 -1.05 2.71 -19.54
CA GLU A 157 -1.78 2.23 -20.72
C GLU A 157 -1.96 3.35 -21.74
N ARG A 158 -2.25 4.56 -21.26
CA ARG A 158 -2.44 5.77 -22.06
C ARG A 158 -2.53 7.00 -21.19
N GLY A 159 -2.22 8.16 -21.76
CA GLY A 159 -2.48 9.42 -21.07
C GLY A 159 -1.83 10.63 -21.68
N ARG A 160 -1.83 11.70 -20.91
CA ARG A 160 -1.25 12.98 -21.26
C ARG A 160 -0.42 13.49 -20.09
N LEU A 161 0.74 14.04 -20.42
CA LEU A 161 1.58 14.81 -19.51
C LEU A 161 1.53 16.28 -19.91
N TYR A 162 1.43 17.15 -18.92
CA TYR A 162 1.43 18.60 -19.09
C TYR A 162 2.74 19.15 -18.49
N PHE A 163 3.64 19.59 -19.35
CA PHE A 163 4.93 20.09 -18.90
C PHE A 163 5.34 21.33 -19.70
N GLN A 164 5.68 22.42 -19.01
CA GLN A 164 6.09 23.69 -19.59
C GLN A 164 5.14 24.22 -20.67
N GLY A 165 3.82 24.15 -20.44
CA GLY A 165 2.80 24.59 -21.38
C GLY A 165 2.60 23.70 -22.61
N ARG A 166 3.30 22.58 -22.68
CA ARG A 166 3.16 21.57 -23.74
C ARG A 166 2.42 20.33 -23.23
N THR A 167 1.70 19.69 -24.12
CA THR A 167 1.02 18.42 -23.85
C THR A 167 1.72 17.30 -24.61
N TYR A 168 2.15 16.28 -23.87
CA TYR A 168 2.75 15.06 -24.41
C TYR A 168 1.75 13.93 -24.29
N VAL A 169 1.52 13.22 -25.38
CA VAL A 169 0.65 12.05 -25.38
C VAL A 169 1.50 10.82 -25.11
N ILE A 170 1.16 10.10 -24.04
CA ILE A 170 1.78 8.81 -23.71
C ILE A 170 0.89 7.73 -24.31
N GLN A 171 1.45 6.93 -25.20
CA GLN A 171 0.77 5.77 -25.78
C GLN A 171 0.99 4.52 -24.92
N ARG A 172 2.17 4.38 -24.36
CA ARG A 172 2.54 3.32 -23.42
C ARG A 172 3.77 3.75 -22.63
N GLY A 173 3.90 3.24 -21.40
CA GLY A 173 5.10 3.40 -20.59
C GLY A 173 5.12 2.33 -19.50
N ALA A 174 6.30 1.98 -19.03
CA ALA A 174 6.47 1.07 -17.91
C ALA A 174 7.33 1.70 -16.81
N LEU A 175 7.04 1.34 -15.57
CA LEU A 175 7.73 1.75 -14.36
C LEU A 175 8.11 0.47 -13.63
N ASP A 176 9.40 0.11 -13.67
CA ASP A 176 9.91 -1.06 -13.00
C ASP A 176 10.52 -0.69 -11.64
N PHE A 177 9.94 -1.20 -10.57
CA PHE A 177 10.44 -1.08 -9.21
C PHE A 177 11.35 -2.28 -8.91
N VAL A 178 12.63 -2.15 -9.23
CA VAL A 178 13.62 -3.24 -9.12
C VAL A 178 14.60 -3.07 -7.97
N ASN A 179 14.66 -1.89 -7.37
CA ASN A 179 15.62 -1.61 -6.32
C ASN A 179 14.98 -1.66 -4.92
N PRO A 180 15.29 -2.68 -4.10
CA PRO A 180 14.72 -2.80 -2.76
C PRO A 180 15.17 -1.70 -1.79
N ARG A 181 16.18 -0.91 -2.12
CA ARG A 181 16.73 0.15 -1.25
C ARG A 181 16.30 1.56 -1.67
N ARG A 182 15.63 1.70 -2.82
CA ARG A 182 15.16 2.99 -3.35
C ARG A 182 13.82 2.81 -4.02
N LEU A 183 12.87 3.70 -3.72
CA LEU A 183 11.58 3.79 -4.41
C LEU A 183 11.70 4.50 -5.77
N ASP A 184 12.91 4.54 -6.35
CA ASP A 184 13.14 5.17 -7.64
C ASP A 184 12.83 4.16 -8.76
N PRO A 185 11.74 4.34 -9.51
CA PRO A 185 11.41 3.45 -10.63
C PRO A 185 12.35 3.68 -11.80
N LEU A 186 12.66 2.62 -12.55
CA LEU A 186 13.23 2.73 -13.87
C LEU A 186 12.10 2.99 -14.88
N PHE A 187 12.33 3.92 -15.79
CA PHE A 187 11.38 4.31 -16.82
C PHE A 187 11.79 3.70 -18.15
N ASP A 188 10.84 3.10 -18.85
CA ASP A 188 10.96 2.65 -20.25
C ASP A 188 9.81 3.22 -21.09
#